data_5ba78aad3e29fa5d587c948712796d92
#
_entry.id   5ba78aad3e29fa5d587c948712796d92
#
_cell.length_a   1.000
_cell.length_b   1.000
_cell.length_c   1.000
_cell.angle_alpha   90.00
_cell.angle_beta   90.00
_cell.angle_gamma   90.00
#
_symmetry.space_group_name_H-M   'P 1'
#
loop_
_entity.id
_entity.type
_entity.pdbx_description
1 polymer ?
#
loop_
_entity_poly.entity_id
_entity_poly.type
_entity_poly.pdbx_seq_one_letter_code
_entity_poly.pdbx_strand_id
1 'polypeptide(L)'
;MDWSFLIRNKSALNVTTDSRKVTSGSVFVALKGEHFDGNDFVEQAKQQGAEYIISGENALAELQDLARAWRRELGLPILAITGTNGKTTTKELCAAVLKTKYKLYYTQGNLNNHLGVPLTLLSIMRAHEMAIVEMGASHPGDIKELVDIAEPNCGLITNVGKAHLQGFGSFEGVQRTKAELYDFLRAHNGFCFRNTDNPYLAKMAGELKTIGYTTGTMPEGTHLVGGYNAENVSAALCVGEYFGVSKEDALAAIRAYVPSNNRSQLLQTDRNTVVVDAYNANPTSMSAAINAFRGNCYILGAMRELGEYEHLEHQNIVNMLLERKADTVLLVGEEYRRTTAPYPVFDNVDALCTYLQAHPLNQQTILLKGSRSNQLEKVIPLL
;
A
#
# COMPACT_ATOMS: atom_id res chain seq x y z
N MET A 1 -20.02 -22.42 2.28
CA MET A 1 -21.48 -22.19 2.47
C MET A 1 -22.10 -21.80 1.14
N ASP A 2 -23.39 -22.08 0.89
CA ASP A 2 -24.05 -21.56 -0.33
C ASP A 2 -24.56 -20.13 -0.05
N TRP A 3 -23.94 -19.16 -0.69
CA TRP A 3 -24.29 -17.74 -0.57
C TRP A 3 -25.26 -17.23 -1.63
N SER A 4 -25.80 -18.13 -2.47
CA SER A 4 -26.66 -17.76 -3.60
C SER A 4 -27.89 -16.93 -3.18
N PHE A 5 -28.40 -17.15 -1.98
CA PHE A 5 -29.55 -16.41 -1.44
C PHE A 5 -29.20 -14.91 -1.15
N LEU A 6 -27.95 -14.59 -0.81
CA LEU A 6 -27.52 -13.23 -0.59
C LEU A 6 -27.05 -12.51 -1.86
N ILE A 7 -26.46 -13.25 -2.81
CA ILE A 7 -25.76 -12.65 -3.95
C ILE A 7 -26.57 -12.64 -5.24
N ARG A 8 -27.52 -13.59 -5.41
CA ARG A 8 -28.30 -13.70 -6.63
C ARG A 8 -29.19 -12.47 -6.84
N ASN A 9 -29.14 -11.90 -8.03
CA ASN A 9 -29.89 -10.70 -8.43
C ASN A 9 -29.58 -9.41 -7.67
N LYS A 10 -28.56 -9.38 -6.81
CA LYS A 10 -28.09 -8.14 -6.18
C LYS A 10 -27.21 -7.37 -7.18
N SER A 11 -27.38 -6.05 -7.26
CA SER A 11 -26.49 -5.16 -8.02
C SER A 11 -25.23 -4.81 -7.24
N ALA A 12 -25.31 -4.84 -5.92
CA ALA A 12 -24.25 -4.59 -4.95
C ALA A 12 -24.58 -5.29 -3.63
N LEU A 13 -23.57 -5.56 -2.83
CA LEU A 13 -23.73 -6.00 -1.44
C LEU A 13 -23.40 -4.84 -0.49
N ASN A 14 -24.19 -4.71 0.56
CA ASN A 14 -23.93 -3.75 1.64
C ASN A 14 -23.39 -4.50 2.84
N VAL A 15 -22.06 -4.68 2.89
CA VAL A 15 -21.36 -5.43 3.94
C VAL A 15 -20.61 -4.48 4.85
N THR A 16 -20.78 -4.62 6.15
CA THR A 16 -20.08 -3.80 7.13
C THR A 16 -19.64 -4.58 8.36
N THR A 17 -18.48 -4.26 8.90
CA THR A 17 -17.97 -4.73 10.19
C THR A 17 -18.19 -3.70 11.31
N ASP A 18 -18.71 -2.51 10.99
CA ASP A 18 -19.00 -1.43 11.92
C ASP A 18 -20.50 -1.37 12.20
N SER A 19 -20.94 -1.73 13.42
CA SER A 19 -22.35 -1.74 13.83
C SER A 19 -23.05 -0.39 13.66
N ARG A 20 -22.30 0.70 13.71
CA ARG A 20 -22.82 2.08 13.53
C ARG A 20 -23.21 2.39 12.08
N LYS A 21 -22.69 1.59 11.12
CA LYS A 21 -22.94 1.73 9.68
C LYS A 21 -23.99 0.73 9.16
N VAL A 22 -24.57 -0.08 10.01
CA VAL A 22 -25.64 -1.01 9.64
C VAL A 22 -26.86 -0.20 9.21
N THR A 23 -27.42 -0.57 8.09
CA THR A 23 -28.68 -0.04 7.53
C THR A 23 -29.56 -1.20 7.10
N SER A 24 -30.82 -0.93 6.74
CA SER A 24 -31.71 -1.96 6.20
C SER A 24 -31.08 -2.64 4.99
N GLY A 25 -31.07 -3.97 4.97
CA GLY A 25 -30.46 -4.79 3.92
C GLY A 25 -28.95 -4.99 4.02
N SER A 26 -28.31 -4.54 5.11
CA SER A 26 -26.88 -4.79 5.35
C SER A 26 -26.62 -6.24 5.74
N VAL A 27 -25.44 -6.73 5.33
CA VAL A 27 -24.78 -7.89 5.95
C VAL A 27 -23.83 -7.37 7.01
N PHE A 28 -24.11 -7.64 8.27
CA PHE A 28 -23.25 -7.28 9.38
C PHE A 28 -22.29 -8.43 9.70
N VAL A 29 -20.99 -8.14 9.79
CA VAL A 29 -19.97 -9.13 10.13
C VAL A 29 -19.39 -8.81 11.51
N ALA A 30 -19.73 -9.60 12.49
CA ALA A 30 -19.31 -9.46 13.87
C ALA A 30 -17.95 -10.12 14.09
N LEU A 31 -16.87 -9.35 13.92
CA LEU A 31 -15.50 -9.83 14.11
C LEU A 31 -15.04 -9.58 15.55
N LYS A 32 -14.25 -10.51 16.06
CA LYS A 32 -13.56 -10.35 17.34
C LYS A 32 -12.17 -9.76 17.12
N GLY A 33 -11.88 -8.63 17.75
CA GLY A 33 -10.57 -7.99 17.78
C GLY A 33 -9.90 -8.14 19.15
N GLU A 34 -8.70 -7.60 19.31
CA GLU A 34 -7.94 -7.66 20.58
C GLU A 34 -8.62 -6.90 21.72
N HIS A 35 -9.33 -5.80 21.42
CA HIS A 35 -9.89 -4.86 22.40
C HIS A 35 -11.41 -4.76 22.36
N PHE A 36 -12.08 -5.45 21.44
CA PHE A 36 -13.55 -5.45 21.32
C PHE A 36 -14.05 -6.76 20.73
N ASP A 37 -15.29 -7.10 21.03
CA ASP A 37 -15.97 -8.24 20.42
C ASP A 37 -17.18 -7.74 19.61
N GLY A 38 -17.14 -7.92 18.29
CA GLY A 38 -18.23 -7.55 17.39
C GLY A 38 -19.53 -8.29 17.68
N ASN A 39 -19.46 -9.45 18.34
CA ASN A 39 -20.64 -10.23 18.71
C ASN A 39 -21.54 -9.52 19.72
N ASP A 40 -21.01 -8.59 20.52
CA ASP A 40 -21.76 -7.77 21.46
C ASP A 40 -22.77 -6.84 20.73
N PHE A 41 -22.58 -6.58 19.46
CA PHE A 41 -23.41 -5.69 18.64
C PHE A 41 -24.42 -6.42 17.72
N VAL A 42 -24.51 -7.73 17.80
CA VAL A 42 -25.41 -8.53 16.95
C VAL A 42 -26.86 -8.11 17.10
N GLU A 43 -27.35 -7.97 18.32
CA GLU A 43 -28.74 -7.57 18.57
C GLU A 43 -29.03 -6.13 18.11
N GLN A 44 -28.08 -5.23 18.28
CA GLN A 44 -28.18 -3.88 17.73
C GLN A 44 -28.28 -3.90 16.20
N ALA A 45 -27.43 -4.69 15.52
CA ALA A 45 -27.45 -4.81 14.06
C ALA A 45 -28.80 -5.36 13.54
N LYS A 46 -29.40 -6.34 14.24
CA LYS A 46 -30.75 -6.83 13.92
C LYS A 46 -31.80 -5.74 14.03
N GLN A 47 -31.77 -4.96 15.11
CA GLN A 47 -32.72 -3.85 15.35
C GLN A 47 -32.57 -2.75 14.28
N GLN A 48 -31.38 -2.54 13.74
CA GLN A 48 -31.10 -1.60 12.66
C GLN A 48 -31.47 -2.13 11.27
N GLY A 49 -31.95 -3.38 11.16
CA GLY A 49 -32.45 -3.98 9.94
C GLY A 49 -31.38 -4.68 9.09
N ALA A 50 -30.34 -5.25 9.73
CA ALA A 50 -29.42 -6.12 9.02
C ALA A 50 -30.17 -7.30 8.39
N GLU A 51 -29.97 -7.53 7.09
CA GLU A 51 -30.57 -8.65 6.33
C GLU A 51 -29.95 -9.99 6.74
N TYR A 52 -28.65 -9.98 7.02
CA TYR A 52 -27.90 -11.16 7.44
C TYR A 52 -26.79 -10.78 8.42
N ILE A 53 -26.44 -11.73 9.31
CA ILE A 53 -25.38 -11.54 10.30
C ILE A 53 -24.43 -12.73 10.22
N ILE A 54 -23.18 -12.41 10.00
CA ILE A 54 -22.04 -13.33 10.10
C ILE A 54 -21.42 -13.10 11.48
N SER A 55 -21.38 -14.12 12.35
CA SER A 55 -20.93 -13.99 13.74
C SER A 55 -20.33 -15.29 14.26
N GLY A 56 -19.66 -15.21 15.42
CA GLY A 56 -19.02 -16.37 16.06
C GLY A 56 -17.59 -16.60 15.60
N GLU A 57 -17.04 -17.76 15.95
CA GLU A 57 -15.61 -18.08 15.75
C GLU A 57 -15.19 -18.13 14.27
N ASN A 58 -16.08 -18.48 13.38
CA ASN A 58 -15.81 -18.61 11.95
C ASN A 58 -16.13 -17.33 11.14
N ALA A 59 -16.48 -16.22 11.78
CA ALA A 59 -16.96 -15.02 11.09
C ALA A 59 -15.99 -14.50 10.02
N LEU A 60 -14.69 -14.55 10.26
CA LEU A 60 -13.68 -14.16 9.27
C LEU A 60 -13.68 -15.12 8.07
N ALA A 61 -13.68 -16.42 8.30
CA ALA A 61 -13.70 -17.42 7.23
C ALA A 61 -14.98 -17.32 6.37
N GLU A 62 -16.12 -17.05 7.01
CA GLU A 62 -17.40 -16.85 6.31
C GLU A 62 -17.40 -15.55 5.50
N LEU A 63 -16.80 -14.46 6.01
CA LEU A 63 -16.59 -13.21 5.26
C LEU A 63 -15.74 -13.45 4.00
N GLN A 64 -14.64 -14.17 4.13
CA GLN A 64 -13.76 -14.53 3.02
C GLN A 64 -14.46 -15.42 1.99
N ASP A 65 -15.27 -16.35 2.46
CA ASP A 65 -16.04 -17.26 1.61
C ASP A 65 -17.16 -16.53 0.84
N LEU A 66 -17.87 -15.61 1.50
CA LEU A 66 -18.84 -14.71 0.87
C LEU A 66 -18.16 -13.83 -0.20
N ALA A 67 -16.99 -13.26 0.11
CA ALA A 67 -16.23 -12.42 -0.82
C ALA A 67 -15.80 -13.20 -2.05
N ARG A 68 -15.33 -14.46 -1.89
CA ARG A 68 -14.98 -15.35 -3.00
C ARG A 68 -16.21 -15.71 -3.84
N ALA A 69 -17.34 -16.00 -3.21
CA ALA A 69 -18.58 -16.28 -3.92
C ALA A 69 -19.03 -15.06 -4.75
N TRP A 70 -19.00 -13.87 -4.16
CA TRP A 70 -19.32 -12.63 -4.85
C TRP A 70 -18.34 -12.33 -6.00
N ARG A 71 -17.02 -12.53 -5.79
CA ARG A 71 -15.99 -12.42 -6.82
C ARG A 71 -16.33 -13.29 -8.05
N ARG A 72 -16.70 -14.55 -7.82
CA ARG A 72 -17.05 -15.51 -8.89
C ARG A 72 -18.33 -15.13 -9.60
N GLU A 73 -19.34 -14.66 -8.87
CA GLU A 73 -20.61 -14.17 -9.43
C GLU A 73 -20.43 -12.94 -10.33
N LEU A 74 -19.51 -12.02 -9.96
CA LEU A 74 -19.21 -10.84 -10.77
C LEU A 74 -18.48 -11.18 -12.07
N GLY A 75 -17.56 -12.14 -12.06
CA GLY A 75 -16.81 -12.63 -13.22
C GLY A 75 -15.89 -11.60 -13.88
N LEU A 76 -15.77 -10.37 -13.34
CA LEU A 76 -14.99 -9.29 -13.94
C LEU A 76 -13.47 -9.52 -13.80
N PRO A 77 -12.62 -8.94 -14.68
CA PRO A 77 -11.17 -9.03 -14.54
C PRO A 77 -10.67 -8.34 -13.28
N ILE A 78 -9.75 -9.02 -12.56
CA ILE A 78 -9.06 -8.47 -11.38
C ILE A 78 -7.55 -8.44 -11.65
N LEU A 79 -6.97 -7.23 -11.49
CA LEU A 79 -5.52 -7.02 -11.39
C LEU A 79 -5.11 -7.01 -9.91
N ALA A 80 -4.31 -7.99 -9.48
CA ALA A 80 -3.71 -7.99 -8.16
C ALA A 80 -2.37 -7.23 -8.16
N ILE A 81 -2.15 -6.38 -7.16
CA ILE A 81 -0.88 -5.63 -7.00
C ILE A 81 -0.29 -5.91 -5.64
N THR A 82 0.92 -6.46 -5.61
CA THR A 82 1.73 -6.62 -4.40
C THR A 82 3.15 -6.09 -4.62
N GLY A 83 4.01 -6.27 -3.65
CA GLY A 83 5.42 -5.85 -3.67
C GLY A 83 5.88 -5.28 -2.34
N THR A 84 7.14 -4.94 -2.24
CA THR A 84 7.68 -4.33 -1.03
C THR A 84 7.29 -2.85 -0.95
N ASN A 85 7.66 -2.06 -1.93
CA ASN A 85 7.40 -0.62 -1.99
C ASN A 85 6.58 -0.26 -3.23
N GLY A 86 5.92 0.89 -3.23
CA GLY A 86 5.20 1.41 -4.39
C GLY A 86 3.82 0.78 -4.66
N LYS A 87 3.37 -0.22 -3.92
CA LYS A 87 2.05 -0.88 -4.13
C LYS A 87 0.90 0.12 -4.28
N THR A 88 0.70 0.95 -3.28
CA THR A 88 -0.41 1.91 -3.27
C THR A 88 -0.25 2.95 -4.37
N THR A 89 0.95 3.49 -4.58
CA THR A 89 1.21 4.45 -5.66
C THR A 89 0.93 3.83 -7.03
N THR A 90 1.43 2.61 -7.28
CA THR A 90 1.15 1.89 -8.54
C THR A 90 -0.34 1.60 -8.70
N LYS A 91 -1.03 1.18 -7.64
CA LYS A 91 -2.48 0.95 -7.64
C LYS A 91 -3.24 2.23 -8.02
N GLU A 92 -2.91 3.36 -7.37
CA GLU A 92 -3.56 4.65 -7.65
C GLU A 92 -3.29 5.13 -9.10
N LEU A 93 -2.06 4.98 -9.58
CA LEU A 93 -1.71 5.34 -10.96
C LEU A 93 -2.41 4.42 -11.97
N CYS A 94 -2.41 3.10 -11.76
CA CYS A 94 -3.17 2.17 -12.59
C CYS A 94 -4.67 2.50 -12.56
N ALA A 95 -5.20 2.87 -11.38
CA ALA A 95 -6.60 3.26 -11.26
C ALA A 95 -6.90 4.57 -12.00
N ALA A 96 -6.04 5.58 -11.91
CA ALA A 96 -6.19 6.83 -12.66
C ALA A 96 -6.21 6.57 -14.17
N VAL A 97 -5.28 5.75 -14.67
CA VAL A 97 -5.18 5.39 -16.09
C VAL A 97 -6.40 4.58 -16.54
N LEU A 98 -6.76 3.51 -15.85
CA LEU A 98 -7.83 2.61 -16.27
C LEU A 98 -9.22 3.25 -16.17
N LYS A 99 -9.44 4.19 -15.26
CA LYS A 99 -10.69 4.97 -15.12
C LYS A 99 -11.00 5.84 -16.32
N THR A 100 -10.04 6.15 -17.17
CA THR A 100 -10.29 6.88 -18.42
C THR A 100 -11.14 6.08 -19.40
N LYS A 101 -11.18 4.74 -19.22
CA LYS A 101 -11.87 3.83 -20.13
C LYS A 101 -12.91 2.93 -19.46
N TYR A 102 -12.70 2.53 -18.20
CA TYR A 102 -13.49 1.51 -17.50
C TYR A 102 -14.19 2.08 -16.28
N LYS A 103 -15.37 1.56 -15.97
CA LYS A 103 -15.99 1.68 -14.64
C LYS A 103 -15.21 0.78 -13.67
N LEU A 104 -14.16 1.35 -13.10
CA LEU A 104 -13.18 0.63 -12.28
C LEU A 104 -13.50 0.74 -10.79
N TYR A 105 -13.41 -0.39 -10.07
CA TYR A 105 -13.25 -0.40 -8.62
C TYR A 105 -11.81 -0.72 -8.23
N TYR A 106 -11.33 -0.22 -7.10
CA TYR A 106 -9.99 -0.54 -6.59
C TYR A 106 -9.92 -0.42 -5.09
N THR A 107 -8.97 -1.14 -4.46
CA THR A 107 -8.74 -1.12 -3.02
C THR A 107 -8.65 0.29 -2.48
N GLN A 108 -9.51 0.63 -1.52
CA GLN A 108 -9.51 1.91 -0.83
C GLN A 108 -8.60 1.88 0.39
N GLY A 109 -7.87 2.99 0.62
CA GLY A 109 -6.99 3.11 1.77
C GLY A 109 -5.95 1.99 1.84
N ASN A 110 -5.93 1.29 2.97
CA ASN A 110 -5.02 0.17 3.29
C ASN A 110 -5.75 -1.17 3.44
N LEU A 111 -6.90 -1.36 2.79
CA LEU A 111 -7.69 -2.61 2.83
C LEU A 111 -7.03 -3.72 2.01
N ASN A 112 -5.81 -4.11 2.38
CA ASN A 112 -4.93 -4.98 1.62
C ASN A 112 -4.47 -6.26 2.34
N ASN A 113 -5.11 -6.59 3.47
CA ASN A 113 -4.85 -7.79 4.28
C ASN A 113 -6.02 -8.78 4.22
N HIS A 114 -5.96 -9.87 5.01
CA HIS A 114 -6.95 -10.95 5.11
C HIS A 114 -8.39 -10.49 5.45
N LEU A 115 -8.55 -9.29 5.99
CA LEU A 115 -9.83 -8.63 6.25
C LEU A 115 -10.17 -7.60 5.15
N GLY A 116 -9.19 -6.82 4.73
CA GLY A 116 -9.38 -5.72 3.78
C GLY A 116 -9.67 -6.19 2.35
N VAL A 117 -9.03 -7.28 1.90
CA VAL A 117 -9.28 -7.84 0.56
C VAL A 117 -10.71 -8.35 0.41
N PRO A 118 -11.28 -9.14 1.33
CA PRO A 118 -12.71 -9.48 1.30
C PRO A 118 -13.63 -8.26 1.23
N LEU A 119 -13.40 -7.25 2.07
CA LEU A 119 -14.20 -6.01 2.06
C LEU A 119 -14.06 -5.23 0.74
N THR A 120 -12.88 -5.22 0.16
CA THR A 120 -12.65 -4.65 -1.18
C THR A 120 -13.50 -5.36 -2.24
N LEU A 121 -13.49 -6.70 -2.25
CA LEU A 121 -14.27 -7.49 -3.21
C LEU A 121 -15.78 -7.28 -3.04
N LEU A 122 -16.26 -7.27 -1.80
CA LEU A 122 -17.68 -7.11 -1.47
C LEU A 122 -18.19 -5.69 -1.77
N SER A 123 -17.29 -4.73 -1.93
CA SER A 123 -17.64 -3.37 -2.36
C SER A 123 -17.74 -3.21 -3.88
N ILE A 124 -17.34 -4.22 -4.66
CA ILE A 124 -17.48 -4.21 -6.12
C ILE A 124 -18.95 -4.40 -6.49
N MET A 125 -19.46 -3.55 -7.36
CA MET A 125 -20.82 -3.63 -7.88
C MET A 125 -20.84 -4.30 -9.26
N ARG A 126 -21.98 -4.85 -9.69
CA ARG A 126 -22.15 -5.38 -11.05
C ARG A 126 -21.95 -4.37 -12.16
N ALA A 127 -22.08 -3.07 -11.84
CA ALA A 127 -21.83 -2.00 -12.80
C ALA A 127 -20.34 -1.77 -13.09
N HIS A 128 -19.42 -2.31 -12.27
CA HIS A 128 -17.99 -2.24 -12.53
C HIS A 128 -17.57 -3.24 -13.61
N GLU A 129 -16.61 -2.84 -14.42
CA GLU A 129 -16.11 -3.63 -15.56
C GLU A 129 -14.76 -4.28 -15.24
N MET A 130 -14.06 -3.76 -14.23
CA MET A 130 -12.73 -4.23 -13.82
C MET A 130 -12.47 -3.84 -12.37
N ALA A 131 -11.56 -4.56 -11.70
CA ALA A 131 -11.09 -4.17 -10.37
C ALA A 131 -9.57 -4.29 -10.21
N ILE A 132 -9.00 -3.46 -9.30
CA ILE A 132 -7.63 -3.57 -8.83
C ILE A 132 -7.65 -3.90 -7.34
N VAL A 133 -6.97 -4.97 -6.96
CA VAL A 133 -6.86 -5.43 -5.57
C VAL A 133 -5.41 -5.33 -5.10
N GLU A 134 -5.16 -4.42 -4.15
CA GLU A 134 -3.85 -4.32 -3.50
C GLU A 134 -3.72 -5.44 -2.45
N MET A 135 -2.56 -6.11 -2.40
CA MET A 135 -2.26 -7.21 -1.49
C MET A 135 -1.00 -6.91 -0.68
N GLY A 136 -1.19 -6.73 0.62
CA GLY A 136 -0.12 -6.58 1.61
C GLY A 136 0.31 -7.92 2.17
N ALA A 137 1.55 -8.01 2.67
CA ALA A 137 2.01 -9.17 3.40
C ALA A 137 3.13 -8.79 4.37
N SER A 138 3.15 -9.45 5.51
CA SER A 138 4.17 -9.36 6.56
C SER A 138 4.74 -10.73 6.96
N HIS A 139 4.06 -11.84 6.60
CA HIS A 139 4.46 -13.21 6.89
C HIS A 139 4.35 -14.12 5.66
N PRO A 140 5.08 -15.24 5.62
CA PRO A 140 4.88 -16.28 4.61
C PRO A 140 3.44 -16.78 4.59
N GLY A 141 2.88 -16.98 3.39
CA GLY A 141 1.50 -17.44 3.20
C GLY A 141 0.46 -16.32 3.10
N ASP A 142 0.79 -15.08 3.51
CA ASP A 142 -0.16 -13.96 3.45
C ASP A 142 -0.68 -13.70 2.03
N ILE A 143 0.22 -13.66 1.04
CA ILE A 143 -0.21 -13.44 -0.35
C ILE A 143 -1.02 -14.62 -0.87
N LYS A 144 -0.64 -15.85 -0.49
CA LYS A 144 -1.39 -17.05 -0.88
C LYS A 144 -2.85 -16.98 -0.40
N GLU A 145 -3.07 -16.61 0.86
CA GLU A 145 -4.44 -16.41 1.40
C GLU A 145 -5.22 -15.38 0.56
N LEU A 146 -4.60 -14.23 0.26
CA LEU A 146 -5.27 -13.14 -0.44
C LEU A 146 -5.59 -13.49 -1.90
N VAL A 147 -4.71 -14.19 -2.61
CA VAL A 147 -5.00 -14.62 -3.99
C VAL A 147 -6.06 -15.72 -4.04
N ASP A 148 -6.10 -16.61 -3.05
CA ASP A 148 -7.13 -17.64 -2.93
C ASP A 148 -8.53 -17.04 -2.67
N ILE A 149 -8.62 -15.82 -2.12
CA ILE A 149 -9.87 -15.09 -1.93
C ILE A 149 -10.22 -14.27 -3.19
N ALA A 150 -9.27 -13.54 -3.74
CA ALA A 150 -9.51 -12.58 -4.82
C ALA A 150 -9.54 -13.24 -6.20
N GLU A 151 -8.94 -14.39 -6.37
CA GLU A 151 -8.85 -15.15 -7.65
C GLU A 151 -8.50 -14.22 -8.82
N PRO A 152 -7.33 -13.53 -8.80
CA PRO A 152 -6.98 -12.55 -9.81
C PRO A 152 -6.70 -13.18 -11.18
N ASN A 153 -7.01 -12.46 -12.25
CA ASN A 153 -6.74 -12.88 -13.62
C ASN A 153 -5.34 -12.46 -14.08
N CYS A 154 -4.83 -11.37 -13.53
CA CYS A 154 -3.46 -10.90 -13.77
C CYS A 154 -2.90 -10.24 -12.52
N GLY A 155 -1.58 -10.07 -12.49
CA GLY A 155 -0.90 -9.53 -11.33
C GLY A 155 0.32 -8.70 -11.67
N LEU A 156 0.74 -7.90 -10.69
CA LEU A 156 1.93 -7.08 -10.74
C LEU A 156 2.63 -7.12 -9.38
N ILE A 157 3.90 -7.48 -9.38
CA ILE A 157 4.78 -7.29 -8.22
C ILE A 157 5.63 -6.06 -8.53
N THR A 158 5.45 -4.98 -7.73
CA THR A 158 6.18 -3.73 -7.97
C THR A 158 7.68 -3.93 -7.86
N ASN A 159 8.13 -4.44 -6.74
CA ASN A 159 9.52 -4.79 -6.45
C ASN A 159 9.62 -5.72 -5.25
N VAL A 160 10.82 -6.26 -5.03
CA VAL A 160 11.21 -6.95 -3.81
C VAL A 160 12.37 -6.20 -3.16
N GLY A 161 12.28 -5.99 -1.85
CA GLY A 161 13.26 -5.25 -1.06
C GLY A 161 13.21 -5.65 0.41
N LYS A 162 14.13 -5.13 1.21
CA LYS A 162 14.18 -5.37 2.66
C LYS A 162 13.01 -4.64 3.35
N ALA A 163 12.00 -5.38 3.76
CA ALA A 163 10.87 -4.90 4.55
C ALA A 163 10.27 -6.06 5.35
N HIS A 164 9.68 -5.77 6.51
CA HIS A 164 9.06 -6.77 7.41
C HIS A 164 9.98 -7.97 7.67
N LEU A 165 11.31 -7.71 7.82
CA LEU A 165 12.31 -8.77 7.96
C LEU A 165 12.06 -9.65 9.19
N GLN A 166 11.46 -9.09 10.24
CA GLN A 166 11.06 -9.83 11.43
C GLN A 166 10.04 -10.92 11.09
N GLY A 167 9.04 -10.63 10.26
CA GLY A 167 7.98 -11.59 9.89
C GLY A 167 8.41 -12.55 8.79
N PHE A 168 9.18 -12.09 7.80
CA PHE A 168 9.65 -12.93 6.68
C PHE A 168 10.93 -13.72 6.99
N GLY A 169 11.66 -13.39 8.06
CA GLY A 169 12.91 -13.99 8.46
C GLY A 169 14.13 -13.60 7.61
N SER A 170 13.96 -13.35 6.31
CA SER A 170 15.05 -12.99 5.40
C SER A 170 14.55 -12.30 4.13
N PHE A 171 15.48 -11.77 3.33
CA PHE A 171 15.15 -11.21 2.00
C PHE A 171 14.60 -12.28 1.05
N GLU A 172 15.10 -13.51 1.13
CA GLU A 172 14.57 -14.66 0.38
C GLU A 172 13.14 -15.01 0.83
N GLY A 173 12.82 -14.83 2.12
CA GLY A 173 11.46 -14.95 2.65
C GLY A 173 10.51 -13.94 2.01
N VAL A 174 10.94 -12.68 1.86
CA VAL A 174 10.18 -11.66 1.13
C VAL A 174 9.92 -12.10 -0.30
N GLN A 175 10.96 -12.59 -1.01
CA GLN A 175 10.80 -13.03 -2.40
C GLN A 175 9.81 -14.19 -2.53
N ARG A 176 9.95 -15.24 -1.69
CA ARG A 176 9.05 -16.41 -1.70
C ARG A 176 7.60 -16.00 -1.48
N THR A 177 7.34 -15.15 -0.47
CA THR A 177 5.97 -14.72 -0.17
C THR A 177 5.37 -13.88 -1.31
N LYS A 178 6.13 -12.97 -1.91
CA LYS A 178 5.62 -12.19 -3.06
C LYS A 178 5.40 -13.08 -4.29
N ALA A 179 6.24 -14.11 -4.48
CA ALA A 179 6.10 -15.06 -5.58
C ALA A 179 4.80 -15.88 -5.52
N GLU A 180 4.16 -16.01 -4.35
CA GLU A 180 2.86 -16.68 -4.20
C GLU A 180 1.79 -16.13 -5.15
N LEU A 181 1.85 -14.81 -5.51
CA LEU A 181 1.00 -14.24 -6.55
C LEU A 181 1.30 -14.86 -7.93
N TYR A 182 2.57 -14.99 -8.29
CA TYR A 182 2.95 -15.56 -9.57
C TYR A 182 2.65 -17.07 -9.64
N ASP A 183 2.78 -17.77 -8.52
CA ASP A 183 2.43 -19.19 -8.42
C ASP A 183 0.94 -19.42 -8.64
N PHE A 184 0.09 -18.58 -8.01
CA PHE A 184 -1.35 -18.62 -8.25
C PHE A 184 -1.70 -18.36 -9.72
N LEU A 185 -1.15 -17.31 -10.32
CA LEU A 185 -1.43 -16.96 -11.71
C LEU A 185 -0.98 -18.08 -12.67
N ARG A 186 0.17 -18.72 -12.42
CA ARG A 186 0.67 -19.85 -13.21
C ARG A 186 -0.29 -21.04 -13.13
N ALA A 187 -0.78 -21.35 -11.94
CA ALA A 187 -1.73 -22.45 -11.71
C ALA A 187 -3.11 -22.21 -12.35
N HIS A 188 -3.50 -20.95 -12.58
CA HIS A 188 -4.83 -20.57 -13.07
C HIS A 188 -4.82 -19.93 -14.46
N ASN A 189 -3.77 -20.19 -15.28
CA ASN A 189 -3.61 -19.65 -16.64
C ASN A 189 -3.67 -18.11 -16.71
N GLY A 190 -3.28 -17.43 -15.64
CA GLY A 190 -3.14 -15.99 -15.57
C GLY A 190 -1.83 -15.49 -16.21
N PHE A 191 -1.58 -14.20 -16.08
CA PHE A 191 -0.34 -13.57 -16.55
C PHE A 191 0.10 -12.45 -15.61
N CYS A 192 1.34 -11.97 -15.76
CA CYS A 192 1.81 -10.84 -14.96
C CYS A 192 2.33 -9.68 -15.80
N PHE A 193 2.22 -8.48 -15.25
CA PHE A 193 3.00 -7.32 -15.67
C PHE A 193 4.31 -7.31 -14.88
N ARG A 194 5.43 -7.14 -15.54
CA ARG A 194 6.74 -7.30 -14.90
C ARG A 194 7.75 -6.27 -15.40
N ASN A 195 8.40 -5.58 -14.46
CA ASN A 195 9.58 -4.79 -14.77
C ASN A 195 10.73 -5.74 -15.21
N THR A 196 11.16 -5.61 -16.46
CA THR A 196 12.22 -6.44 -17.03
C THR A 196 13.62 -6.07 -16.53
N ASP A 197 13.78 -4.84 -15.99
CA ASP A 197 15.04 -4.39 -15.42
C ASP A 197 15.32 -5.02 -14.03
N ASN A 198 14.30 -5.65 -13.43
CA ASN A 198 14.41 -6.27 -12.11
C ASN A 198 14.70 -7.78 -12.22
N PRO A 199 15.96 -8.23 -11.95
CA PRO A 199 16.34 -9.63 -12.10
C PRO A 199 15.65 -10.58 -11.12
N TYR A 200 15.27 -10.09 -9.95
CA TYR A 200 14.54 -10.89 -8.95
C TYR A 200 13.14 -11.24 -9.48
N LEU A 201 12.43 -10.27 -10.06
CA LEU A 201 11.11 -10.50 -10.64
C LEU A 201 11.18 -11.46 -11.83
N ALA A 202 12.26 -11.39 -12.65
CA ALA A 202 12.48 -12.32 -13.73
C ALA A 202 12.61 -13.77 -13.22
N LYS A 203 13.43 -13.97 -12.20
CA LYS A 203 13.63 -15.29 -11.57
C LYS A 203 12.33 -15.83 -10.94
N MET A 204 11.54 -14.97 -10.26
CA MET A 204 10.28 -15.36 -9.62
C MET A 204 9.20 -15.72 -10.65
N ALA A 205 9.12 -14.99 -11.76
CA ALA A 205 8.14 -15.23 -12.82
C ALA A 205 8.37 -16.56 -13.54
N GLY A 206 9.64 -16.95 -13.77
CA GLY A 206 9.95 -18.16 -14.53
C GLY A 206 9.23 -18.19 -15.88
N GLU A 207 8.45 -19.23 -16.13
CA GLU A 207 7.69 -19.45 -17.38
C GLU A 207 6.29 -18.80 -17.38
N LEU A 208 5.91 -18.05 -16.32
CA LEU A 208 4.62 -17.35 -16.29
C LEU A 208 4.53 -16.38 -17.46
N LYS A 209 3.38 -16.41 -18.18
CA LYS A 209 3.10 -15.44 -19.24
C LYS A 209 3.29 -14.02 -18.72
N THR A 210 4.15 -13.26 -19.37
CA THR A 210 4.59 -11.94 -18.91
C THR A 210 4.35 -10.86 -19.95
N ILE A 211 3.80 -9.73 -19.52
CA ILE A 211 3.78 -8.46 -20.25
C ILE A 211 4.89 -7.60 -19.63
N GLY A 212 5.99 -7.44 -20.38
CA GLY A 212 7.19 -6.75 -19.87
C GLY A 212 7.15 -5.25 -20.06
N TYR A 213 7.71 -4.51 -19.10
CA TYR A 213 8.03 -3.09 -19.25
C TYR A 213 9.41 -2.79 -18.66
N THR A 214 10.04 -1.71 -19.10
CA THR A 214 11.27 -1.16 -18.54
C THR A 214 10.95 0.13 -17.77
N THR A 215 11.81 0.48 -16.83
CA THR A 215 11.69 1.75 -16.11
C THR A 215 12.04 2.91 -17.04
N GLY A 216 11.05 3.71 -17.39
CA GLY A 216 11.21 4.92 -18.21
C GLY A 216 11.61 6.14 -17.37
N THR A 217 11.52 7.31 -18.00
CA THR A 217 11.67 8.60 -17.32
C THR A 217 10.34 9.09 -16.76
N MET A 218 10.40 9.88 -15.71
CA MET A 218 9.21 10.57 -15.18
C MET A 218 8.65 11.51 -16.23
N PRO A 219 7.35 11.45 -16.56
CA PRO A 219 6.72 12.43 -17.45
C PRO A 219 6.77 13.82 -16.83
N GLU A 220 7.04 14.82 -17.65
CA GLU A 220 6.96 16.21 -17.21
C GLU A 220 5.53 16.60 -16.78
N GLY A 221 5.43 17.49 -15.78
CA GLY A 221 4.16 17.98 -15.26
C GLY A 221 3.44 17.01 -14.31
N THR A 222 4.11 15.98 -13.80
CA THR A 222 3.57 15.12 -12.72
C THR A 222 3.77 15.74 -11.35
N HIS A 223 2.84 15.46 -10.42
CA HIS A 223 2.94 15.86 -9.01
C HIS A 223 3.72 14.85 -8.13
N LEU A 224 4.23 13.78 -8.74
CA LEU A 224 5.00 12.74 -8.05
C LEU A 224 6.44 13.21 -7.82
N VAL A 225 6.91 13.10 -6.59
CA VAL A 225 8.30 13.44 -6.22
C VAL A 225 9.14 12.19 -6.08
N GLY A 226 10.39 12.26 -6.56
CA GLY A 226 11.36 11.16 -6.49
C GLY A 226 11.38 10.25 -7.72
N GLY A 227 12.59 10.06 -8.27
CA GLY A 227 12.82 9.27 -9.49
C GLY A 227 12.41 7.80 -9.36
N TYR A 228 12.31 7.26 -8.13
CA TYR A 228 11.79 5.91 -7.87
C TYR A 228 10.32 5.73 -8.28
N ASN A 229 9.56 6.82 -8.47
CA ASN A 229 8.20 6.75 -9.00
C ASN A 229 8.15 6.48 -10.51
N ALA A 230 9.27 6.59 -11.22
CA ALA A 230 9.32 6.26 -12.64
C ALA A 230 8.94 4.79 -12.90
N GLU A 231 9.34 3.87 -12.02
CA GLU A 231 8.93 2.47 -12.09
C GLU A 231 7.41 2.32 -11.93
N ASN A 232 6.82 3.00 -10.94
CA ASN A 232 5.37 2.98 -10.68
C ASN A 232 4.57 3.53 -11.88
N VAL A 233 5.07 4.61 -12.50
CA VAL A 233 4.49 5.22 -13.69
C VAL A 233 4.60 4.28 -14.89
N SER A 234 5.78 3.68 -15.12
CA SER A 234 6.00 2.74 -16.22
C SER A 234 5.08 1.51 -16.12
N ALA A 235 4.88 1.01 -14.91
CA ALA A 235 3.92 -0.06 -14.64
C ALA A 235 2.49 0.34 -15.04
N ALA A 236 2.05 1.54 -14.63
CA ALA A 236 0.71 2.03 -14.92
C ALA A 236 0.49 2.27 -16.43
N LEU A 237 1.49 2.78 -17.13
CA LEU A 237 1.45 2.94 -18.60
C LEU A 237 1.34 1.59 -19.30
N CYS A 238 2.16 0.59 -18.89
CA CYS A 238 2.10 -0.75 -19.46
C CYS A 238 0.74 -1.43 -19.22
N VAL A 239 0.19 -1.32 -18.01
CA VAL A 239 -1.15 -1.82 -17.69
C VAL A 239 -2.21 -1.14 -18.55
N GLY A 240 -2.15 0.20 -18.66
CA GLY A 240 -3.08 0.97 -19.48
C GLY A 240 -3.05 0.56 -20.96
N GLU A 241 -1.86 0.45 -21.53
CA GLU A 241 -1.67 0.03 -22.93
C GLU A 241 -2.26 -1.36 -23.17
N TYR A 242 -1.97 -2.33 -22.31
CA TYR A 242 -2.50 -3.69 -22.41
C TYR A 242 -4.04 -3.72 -22.42
N PHE A 243 -4.68 -2.90 -21.57
CA PHE A 243 -6.13 -2.79 -21.52
C PHE A 243 -6.69 -1.77 -22.53
N GLY A 244 -5.88 -1.28 -23.45
CA GLY A 244 -6.28 -0.46 -24.60
C GLY A 244 -6.66 0.97 -24.22
N VAL A 245 -6.06 1.55 -23.18
CA VAL A 245 -6.05 2.98 -22.90
C VAL A 245 -5.01 3.63 -23.83
N SER A 246 -5.35 4.75 -24.47
CA SER A 246 -4.40 5.46 -25.30
C SER A 246 -3.23 6.02 -24.47
N LYS A 247 -2.04 6.13 -25.09
CA LYS A 247 -0.88 6.70 -24.40
C LYS A 247 -1.13 8.14 -23.95
N GLU A 248 -1.90 8.91 -24.75
CA GLU A 248 -2.26 10.29 -24.44
C GLU A 248 -3.15 10.37 -23.22
N ASP A 249 -4.21 9.57 -23.14
CA ASP A 249 -5.12 9.52 -21.99
C ASP A 249 -4.40 9.03 -20.74
N ALA A 250 -3.55 8.01 -20.88
CA ALA A 250 -2.75 7.48 -19.77
C ALA A 250 -1.80 8.54 -19.20
N LEU A 251 -1.08 9.28 -20.06
CA LEU A 251 -0.19 10.35 -19.63
C LEU A 251 -0.96 11.53 -19.02
N ALA A 252 -2.12 11.88 -19.58
CA ALA A 252 -2.98 12.93 -19.02
C ALA A 252 -3.47 12.54 -17.62
N ALA A 253 -3.91 11.30 -17.42
CA ALA A 253 -4.35 10.80 -16.14
C ALA A 253 -3.21 10.79 -15.10
N ILE A 254 -1.99 10.39 -15.49
CA ILE A 254 -0.81 10.40 -14.61
C ILE A 254 -0.43 11.83 -14.21
N ARG A 255 -0.48 12.80 -15.11
CA ARG A 255 -0.22 14.22 -14.80
C ARG A 255 -1.27 14.81 -13.88
N ALA A 256 -2.54 14.43 -14.05
CA ALA A 256 -3.64 14.88 -13.19
C ALA A 256 -3.63 14.22 -11.80
N TYR A 257 -2.91 13.12 -11.64
CA TYR A 257 -2.85 12.43 -10.34
C TYR A 257 -2.06 13.25 -9.32
N VAL A 258 -2.72 13.61 -8.22
CA VAL A 258 -2.09 14.30 -7.07
C VAL A 258 -1.93 13.30 -5.95
N PRO A 259 -0.68 12.99 -5.52
CA PRO A 259 -0.44 12.12 -4.38
C PRO A 259 -1.13 12.64 -3.13
N SER A 260 -1.78 11.73 -2.40
CA SER A 260 -2.37 11.95 -1.09
C SER A 260 -1.83 10.89 -0.11
N ASN A 261 -2.29 10.88 1.11
CA ASN A 261 -1.95 9.82 2.08
C ASN A 261 -0.47 9.77 2.48
N ASN A 262 0.23 10.92 2.51
CA ASN A 262 1.63 11.03 2.95
C ASN A 262 2.60 10.12 2.16
N ARG A 263 2.36 9.96 0.84
CA ARG A 263 3.22 9.18 -0.06
C ARG A 263 3.75 10.04 -1.18
N SER A 264 5.04 10.37 -1.16
CA SER A 264 5.72 11.19 -2.16
C SER A 264 4.97 12.49 -2.48
N GLN A 265 4.32 13.07 -1.49
CA GLN A 265 3.48 14.26 -1.62
C GLN A 265 4.33 15.51 -1.46
N LEU A 266 4.22 16.46 -2.39
CA LEU A 266 4.84 17.78 -2.27
C LEU A 266 3.85 18.74 -1.60
N LEU A 267 4.25 19.33 -0.49
CA LEU A 267 3.51 20.37 0.21
C LEU A 267 4.32 21.66 0.21
N GLN A 268 3.65 22.76 -0.07
CA GLN A 268 4.18 24.10 0.12
C GLN A 268 3.56 24.67 1.39
N THR A 269 4.37 24.96 2.39
CA THR A 269 3.94 25.68 3.58
C THR A 269 4.31 27.17 3.42
N ASP A 270 3.93 27.99 4.40
CA ASP A 270 4.29 29.42 4.36
C ASP A 270 5.80 29.65 4.42
N ARG A 271 6.57 28.68 4.93
CA ARG A 271 8.00 28.83 5.20
C ARG A 271 8.88 27.85 4.43
N ASN A 272 8.36 26.67 4.06
CA ASN A 272 9.18 25.58 3.55
C ASN A 272 8.51 24.81 2.40
N THR A 273 9.31 24.08 1.64
CA THR A 273 8.83 23.07 0.72
C THR A 273 9.06 21.69 1.37
N VAL A 274 7.99 20.89 1.55
CA VAL A 274 8.07 19.61 2.27
C VAL A 274 7.70 18.46 1.34
N VAL A 275 8.62 17.51 1.19
CA VAL A 275 8.33 16.21 0.57
C VAL A 275 7.88 15.27 1.67
N VAL A 276 6.57 14.99 1.72
CA VAL A 276 5.96 14.12 2.72
C VAL A 276 5.89 12.70 2.19
N ASP A 277 6.64 11.81 2.81
CA ASP A 277 6.66 10.36 2.54
C ASP A 277 6.62 9.58 3.87
N ALA A 278 5.71 9.97 4.76
CA ALA A 278 5.63 9.55 6.16
C ALA A 278 4.56 8.47 6.42
N TYR A 279 4.10 7.76 5.38
CA TYR A 279 3.15 6.66 5.56
C TYR A 279 3.81 5.40 6.12
N ASN A 280 4.98 5.02 5.59
CA ASN A 280 5.78 3.90 6.08
C ASN A 280 7.25 4.05 5.69
N ALA A 281 8.13 3.36 6.43
CA ALA A 281 9.56 3.35 6.15
C ALA A 281 10.15 1.96 6.35
N ASN A 282 11.02 1.58 5.43
CA ASN A 282 11.88 0.40 5.49
C ASN A 282 13.23 0.74 4.86
N PRO A 283 14.29 -0.08 5.04
CA PRO A 283 15.63 0.23 4.55
C PRO A 283 15.68 0.60 3.06
N THR A 284 14.98 -0.17 2.22
CA THR A 284 14.94 0.07 0.77
C THR A 284 14.28 1.41 0.42
N SER A 285 13.13 1.72 1.04
CA SER A 285 12.40 2.97 0.75
C SER A 285 13.09 4.20 1.33
N MET A 286 13.72 4.09 2.50
CA MET A 286 14.51 5.17 3.10
C MET A 286 15.70 5.52 2.21
N SER A 287 16.48 4.52 1.80
CA SER A 287 17.64 4.71 0.91
C SER A 287 17.22 5.32 -0.44
N ALA A 288 16.14 4.83 -1.04
CA ALA A 288 15.64 5.37 -2.30
C ALA A 288 15.21 6.84 -2.18
N ALA A 289 14.50 7.20 -1.09
CA ALA A 289 14.05 8.56 -0.86
C ALA A 289 15.23 9.51 -0.61
N ILE A 290 16.19 9.13 0.26
CA ILE A 290 17.39 9.91 0.54
C ILE A 290 18.19 10.14 -0.74
N ASN A 291 18.41 9.10 -1.57
CA ASN A 291 19.16 9.21 -2.81
C ASN A 291 18.48 10.09 -3.86
N ALA A 292 17.17 10.04 -3.95
CA ALA A 292 16.42 10.85 -4.91
C ALA A 292 16.20 12.30 -4.47
N PHE A 293 16.30 12.58 -3.18
CA PHE A 293 16.00 13.89 -2.62
C PHE A 293 17.08 14.94 -3.01
N ARG A 294 16.63 16.14 -3.40
CA ARG A 294 17.49 17.22 -3.89
C ARG A 294 17.69 18.35 -2.88
N GLY A 295 17.02 18.29 -1.72
CA GLY A 295 17.24 19.19 -0.60
C GLY A 295 18.31 18.67 0.36
N ASN A 296 18.52 19.42 1.45
CA ASN A 296 19.56 19.16 2.44
C ASN A 296 19.01 19.07 3.88
N CYS A 297 17.68 19.17 4.05
CA CYS A 297 17.01 19.08 5.35
C CYS A 297 16.21 17.78 5.44
N TYR A 298 16.45 16.99 6.47
CA TYR A 298 15.87 15.68 6.68
C TYR A 298 15.21 15.57 8.05
N ILE A 299 13.95 15.17 8.08
CA ILE A 299 13.24 14.77 9.30
C ILE A 299 12.88 13.28 9.12
N LEU A 300 13.63 12.40 9.78
CA LEU A 300 13.53 10.97 9.54
C LEU A 300 13.09 10.24 10.82
N GLY A 301 11.97 9.50 10.72
CA GLY A 301 11.49 8.62 11.76
C GLY A 301 12.06 7.22 11.67
N ALA A 302 12.11 6.53 12.79
CA ALA A 302 12.60 5.16 12.87
C ALA A 302 11.80 4.19 11.98
N MET A 303 12.50 3.19 11.47
CA MET A 303 11.92 2.07 10.73
C MET A 303 11.47 0.99 11.73
N ARG A 304 10.40 0.27 11.40
CA ARG A 304 9.83 -0.79 12.25
C ARG A 304 9.98 -2.16 11.60
N GLU A 305 9.75 -3.21 12.38
CA GLU A 305 9.68 -4.61 11.96
C GLU A 305 10.98 -5.12 11.32
N LEU A 306 12.11 -4.64 11.81
CA LEU A 306 13.45 -5.04 11.34
C LEU A 306 14.04 -6.20 12.11
N GLY A 307 13.53 -6.52 13.33
CA GLY A 307 14.06 -7.57 14.18
C GLY A 307 15.54 -7.35 14.47
N GLU A 308 16.37 -8.39 14.31
CA GLU A 308 17.81 -8.33 14.56
C GLU A 308 18.59 -7.34 13.67
N TYR A 309 18.02 -6.92 12.55
CA TYR A 309 18.64 -5.97 11.62
C TYR A 309 18.42 -4.50 12.03
N GLU A 310 17.67 -4.21 13.10
CA GLU A 310 17.25 -2.86 13.49
C GLU A 310 18.44 -1.89 13.62
N HIS A 311 19.44 -2.26 14.41
CA HIS A 311 20.60 -1.39 14.62
C HIS A 311 21.40 -1.16 13.33
N LEU A 312 21.68 -2.24 12.58
CA LEU A 312 22.45 -2.18 11.35
C LEU A 312 21.77 -1.26 10.31
N GLU A 313 20.48 -1.42 10.12
CA GLU A 313 19.77 -0.65 9.07
C GLU A 313 19.58 0.82 9.46
N HIS A 314 19.40 1.15 10.75
CA HIS A 314 19.39 2.55 11.20
C HIS A 314 20.80 3.18 11.06
N GLN A 315 21.87 2.44 11.39
CA GLN A 315 23.24 2.93 11.18
C GLN A 315 23.55 3.16 9.69
N ASN A 316 23.07 2.29 8.79
CA ASN A 316 23.22 2.48 7.36
C ASN A 316 22.57 3.79 6.87
N ILE A 317 21.38 4.14 7.38
CA ILE A 317 20.73 5.42 7.07
C ILE A 317 21.56 6.61 7.57
N VAL A 318 22.10 6.53 8.79
CA VAL A 318 22.98 7.57 9.33
C VAL A 318 24.24 7.74 8.47
N ASN A 319 24.87 6.65 8.06
CA ASN A 319 26.05 6.68 7.19
C ASN A 319 25.76 7.35 5.84
N MET A 320 24.62 7.04 5.23
CA MET A 320 24.17 7.69 3.98
C MET A 320 24.02 9.21 4.13
N LEU A 321 23.49 9.69 5.26
CA LEU A 321 23.33 11.12 5.53
C LEU A 321 24.68 11.80 5.73
N LEU A 322 25.64 11.13 6.38
CA LEU A 322 27.02 11.60 6.54
C LEU A 322 27.74 11.71 5.20
N GLU A 323 27.64 10.68 4.36
CA GLU A 323 28.23 10.66 3.01
C GLU A 323 27.69 11.80 2.14
N ARG A 324 26.40 12.10 2.27
CA ARG A 324 25.74 13.22 1.57
C ARG A 324 26.06 14.58 2.14
N LYS A 325 26.71 14.66 3.31
CA LYS A 325 26.99 15.91 4.04
C LYS A 325 25.67 16.69 4.27
N ALA A 326 24.65 15.99 4.78
CA ALA A 326 23.35 16.59 5.05
C ALA A 326 23.49 17.73 6.08
N ASP A 327 22.95 18.91 5.77
CA ASP A 327 23.14 20.12 6.61
C ASP A 327 22.26 20.06 7.87
N THR A 328 20.99 19.72 7.71
CA THR A 328 20.04 19.64 8.81
C THR A 328 19.41 18.27 8.84
N VAL A 329 19.61 17.54 9.94
CA VAL A 329 19.03 16.22 10.15
C VAL A 329 18.41 16.16 11.54
N LEU A 330 17.13 15.81 11.60
CA LEU A 330 16.38 15.59 12.83
C LEU A 330 15.85 14.16 12.81
N LEU A 331 16.32 13.34 13.75
CA LEU A 331 15.97 11.91 13.83
C LEU A 331 14.93 11.67 14.93
N VAL A 332 13.91 10.85 14.65
CA VAL A 332 12.81 10.56 15.57
C VAL A 332 12.71 9.06 15.82
N GLY A 333 12.82 8.65 17.07
CA GLY A 333 12.77 7.27 17.53
C GLY A 333 14.02 6.88 18.33
N GLU A 334 13.79 6.15 19.42
CA GLU A 334 14.86 5.69 20.32
C GLU A 334 15.88 4.80 19.62
N GLU A 335 15.49 4.14 18.53
CA GLU A 335 16.35 3.28 17.73
C GLU A 335 17.59 4.01 17.20
N TYR A 336 17.44 5.30 16.86
CA TYR A 336 18.57 6.14 16.41
C TYR A 336 19.57 6.46 17.54
N ARG A 337 19.17 6.41 18.83
CA ARG A 337 20.10 6.62 19.94
C ARG A 337 21.19 5.56 20.04
N ARG A 338 20.95 4.39 19.45
CA ARG A 338 21.91 3.27 19.42
C ARG A 338 22.91 3.41 18.26
N THR A 339 22.70 4.40 17.37
CA THR A 339 23.61 4.65 16.25
C THR A 339 24.69 5.66 16.62
N THR A 340 25.75 5.72 15.83
CA THR A 340 26.80 6.75 15.94
C THR A 340 26.40 8.00 15.14
N ALA A 341 25.23 8.57 15.46
CA ALA A 341 24.70 9.74 14.76
C ALA A 341 25.21 11.04 15.42
N PRO A 342 25.80 11.99 14.65
CA PRO A 342 26.14 13.32 15.16
C PRO A 342 24.93 14.27 15.15
N TYR A 343 23.75 13.76 14.87
CA TYR A 343 22.52 14.52 14.67
C TYR A 343 21.62 14.49 15.91
N PRO A 344 20.78 15.51 16.14
CA PRO A 344 19.75 15.47 17.19
C PRO A 344 18.80 14.29 17.02
N VAL A 345 18.60 13.56 18.11
CA VAL A 345 17.66 12.42 18.18
C VAL A 345 16.57 12.74 19.20
N PHE A 346 15.33 12.64 18.77
CA PHE A 346 14.12 12.86 19.56
C PHE A 346 13.43 11.50 19.81
N ASP A 347 13.00 11.25 21.05
CA ASP A 347 12.38 9.97 21.42
C ASP A 347 11.06 9.72 20.68
N ASN A 348 10.33 10.81 20.41
CA ASN A 348 9.04 10.77 19.70
C ASN A 348 8.78 12.10 18.97
N VAL A 349 7.68 12.13 18.22
CA VAL A 349 7.28 13.31 17.45
C VAL A 349 6.93 14.50 18.32
N ASP A 350 6.41 14.30 19.52
CA ASP A 350 5.99 15.40 20.41
C ASP A 350 7.22 16.18 20.94
N ALA A 351 8.33 15.45 21.23
CA ALA A 351 9.63 16.07 21.55
C ALA A 351 10.18 16.87 20.36
N LEU A 352 10.07 16.36 19.14
CA LEU A 352 10.43 17.09 17.93
C LEU A 352 9.54 18.32 17.72
N CYS A 353 8.23 18.22 17.94
CA CYS A 353 7.32 19.38 17.85
C CYS A 353 7.75 20.52 18.81
N THR A 354 8.05 20.16 20.06
CA THR A 354 8.56 21.13 21.05
C THR A 354 9.85 21.81 20.59
N TYR A 355 10.79 21.03 20.02
CA TYR A 355 12.03 21.57 19.48
C TYR A 355 11.77 22.53 18.31
N LEU A 356 10.93 22.17 17.34
CA LEU A 356 10.62 22.99 16.17
C LEU A 356 9.88 24.29 16.51
N GLN A 357 9.09 24.33 17.59
CA GLN A 357 8.48 25.56 18.11
C GLN A 357 9.55 26.56 18.58
N ALA A 358 10.63 26.08 19.20
CA ALA A 358 11.75 26.91 19.66
C ALA A 358 12.78 27.19 18.56
N HIS A 359 12.89 26.32 17.57
CA HIS A 359 13.88 26.37 16.49
C HIS A 359 13.21 26.19 15.12
N PRO A 360 12.42 27.17 14.65
CA PRO A 360 11.67 27.04 13.40
C PRO A 360 12.60 26.92 12.18
N LEU A 361 12.25 25.98 11.30
CA LEU A 361 12.90 25.84 10.00
C LEU A 361 12.28 26.83 9.01
N ASN A 362 13.11 27.52 8.24
CA ASN A 362 12.65 28.50 7.24
C ASN A 362 13.44 28.33 5.94
N GLN A 363 12.75 28.52 4.82
CA GLN A 363 13.32 28.47 3.46
C GLN A 363 14.05 27.14 3.17
N GLN A 364 13.56 26.04 3.73
CA GLN A 364 14.14 24.72 3.54
C GLN A 364 13.32 23.88 2.55
N THR A 365 14.02 23.01 1.83
CA THR A 365 13.39 21.85 1.19
C THR A 365 13.61 20.65 2.12
N ILE A 366 12.53 20.08 2.64
CA ILE A 366 12.54 19.09 3.73
C ILE A 366 12.04 17.75 3.22
N LEU A 367 12.78 16.68 3.47
CA LEU A 367 12.27 15.31 3.36
C LEU A 367 11.71 14.86 4.72
N LEU A 368 10.42 14.61 4.77
CA LEU A 368 9.73 14.06 5.94
C LEU A 368 9.39 12.59 5.69
N LYS A 369 10.14 11.65 6.33
CA LYS A 369 9.95 10.22 6.10
C LYS A 369 10.14 9.39 7.37
N GLY A 370 9.23 8.43 7.60
CA GLY A 370 9.28 7.53 8.76
C GLY A 370 8.18 6.47 8.71
N SER A 371 8.23 5.54 9.65
CA SER A 371 7.15 4.57 9.85
C SER A 371 5.88 5.26 10.37
N ARG A 372 4.72 4.69 10.09
CA ARG A 372 3.42 5.22 10.50
C ARG A 372 3.31 5.50 12.01
N SER A 373 3.95 4.64 12.81
CA SER A 373 3.97 4.78 14.28
C SER A 373 4.67 6.04 14.77
N ASN A 374 5.56 6.64 13.97
CA ASN A 374 6.23 7.90 14.33
C ASN A 374 5.31 9.13 14.20
N GLN A 375 4.19 9.02 13.48
CA GLN A 375 3.20 10.10 13.30
C GLN A 375 3.83 11.44 12.85
N LEU A 376 4.81 11.38 11.97
CA LEU A 376 5.58 12.57 11.56
C LEU A 376 4.73 13.66 10.91
N GLU A 377 3.55 13.34 10.41
CA GLU A 377 2.61 14.33 9.88
C GLU A 377 2.21 15.41 10.89
N LYS A 378 2.38 15.15 12.20
CA LYS A 378 2.13 16.14 13.27
C LYS A 378 3.03 17.37 13.20
N VAL A 379 4.24 17.24 12.60
CA VAL A 379 5.17 18.38 12.50
C VAL A 379 4.82 19.33 11.34
N ILE A 380 4.00 18.89 10.37
CA ILE A 380 3.69 19.69 9.17
C ILE A 380 3.18 21.10 9.49
N PRO A 381 2.28 21.32 10.49
CA PRO A 381 1.85 22.67 10.85
C PRO A 381 2.94 23.57 11.44
N LEU A 382 4.08 23.00 11.82
CA LEU A 382 5.22 23.71 12.40
C LEU A 382 6.33 24.01 11.36
N LEU A 383 6.18 23.50 10.15
CA LEU A 383 7.09 23.66 9.02
C LEU A 383 6.54 24.72 8.06
#